data_f1ff6bc2eff9b7a88b4367aeac30fe74
#
_entry.id   f1ff6bc2eff9b7a88b4367aeac30fe74
#
_cell.length_a   1.000
_cell.length_b   1.000
_cell.length_c   1.000
_cell.angle_alpha   90.00
_cell.angle_beta   90.00
_cell.angle_gamma   90.00
#
_symmetry.space_group_name_H-M   'P 1'
#
loop_
_entity.id
_entity.type
_entity.pdbx_description
1 polymer ?
#
loop_
_entity_poly.entity_id
_entity_poly.type
_entity_poly.pdbx_seq_one_letter_code
_entity_poly.pdbx_strand_id
1 'polypeptide(L)'
;MSALSILDISAVRAAPVSHEPYAYTLGSNVLKPDAIDDIRRDFPEIAKPGYLTVDEVALKGRFKALIDELESDAFSKILGEKFGIDLVSCPRLTTIMRRSQLKYGSIHTD
;
A
#
# COMPACT_ATOMS: atom_id res chain seq x y z
N MET A 1 21.64 3.83 3.11
CA MET A 1 20.66 4.91 2.93
C MET A 1 19.35 4.32 2.42
N SER A 2 18.26 4.69 3.05
CA SER A 2 16.98 4.17 2.63
C SER A 2 16.50 4.87 1.36
N ALA A 3 16.00 4.11 0.38
CA ALA A 3 15.37 4.66 -0.79
C ALA A 3 13.94 5.13 -0.52
N LEU A 4 13.40 4.82 0.65
CA LEU A 4 12.02 5.07 1.01
C LEU A 4 11.94 6.31 1.90
N SER A 5 11.28 7.35 1.41
CA SER A 5 11.17 8.63 2.13
C SER A 5 9.76 8.90 2.65
N ILE A 6 8.76 8.18 2.15
CA ILE A 6 7.35 8.38 2.52
C ILE A 6 6.90 7.33 3.52
N LEU A 7 7.32 6.09 3.32
CA LEU A 7 6.96 4.98 4.18
C LEU A 7 7.82 4.96 5.43
N ASP A 8 7.19 4.74 6.58
CA ASP A 8 7.87 4.52 7.84
C ASP A 8 8.23 3.04 7.95
N ILE A 9 9.49 2.73 7.67
CA ILE A 9 9.95 1.35 7.61
C ILE A 9 9.86 0.66 8.98
N SER A 10 10.09 1.39 10.05
CA SER A 10 9.95 0.82 11.39
C SER A 10 8.54 0.33 11.64
N ALA A 11 7.53 1.12 11.23
CA ALA A 11 6.13 0.73 11.38
C ALA A 11 5.79 -0.48 10.50
N VAL A 12 6.33 -0.53 9.29
CA VAL A 12 6.12 -1.67 8.40
C VAL A 12 6.71 -2.94 9.02
N ARG A 13 7.92 -2.85 9.55
CA ARG A 13 8.58 -4.00 10.17
C ARG A 13 7.89 -4.45 11.44
N ALA A 14 7.28 -3.53 12.19
CA ALA A 14 6.60 -3.83 13.44
C ALA A 14 5.21 -4.44 13.23
N ALA A 15 4.61 -4.28 12.05
CA ALA A 15 3.28 -4.81 11.80
C ALA A 15 3.30 -6.34 11.87
N PRO A 16 2.31 -6.96 12.54
CA PRO A 16 2.32 -8.42 12.69
C PRO A 16 2.02 -9.13 11.38
N VAL A 17 2.55 -10.34 11.23
CA VAL A 17 2.26 -11.20 10.09
C VAL A 17 1.26 -12.26 10.56
N SER A 18 0.19 -12.43 9.79
CA SER A 18 -0.78 -13.50 10.00
C SER A 18 -0.62 -14.55 8.91
N HIS A 19 -0.89 -15.80 9.24
CA HIS A 19 -0.79 -16.90 8.28
C HIS A 19 -2.13 -17.58 8.02
N GLU A 20 -3.20 -17.08 8.62
CA GLU A 20 -4.54 -17.65 8.46
C GLU A 20 -5.48 -16.59 7.87
N PRO A 21 -6.17 -16.86 6.79
CA PRO A 21 -6.17 -18.07 5.95
C PRO A 21 -5.00 -18.14 4.97
N TYR A 22 -4.20 -17.08 4.89
CA TYR A 22 -3.00 -16.99 4.04
C TYR A 22 -2.06 -15.99 4.69
N ALA A 23 -0.83 -15.91 4.21
CA ALA A 23 0.14 -14.99 4.78
C ALA A 23 -0.20 -13.54 4.40
N TYR A 24 -0.34 -12.66 5.41
CA TYR A 24 -0.58 -11.24 5.16
C TYR A 24 -0.12 -10.42 6.35
N THR A 25 0.01 -9.12 6.13
CA THR A 25 0.26 -8.15 7.20
C THR A 25 -0.64 -6.93 7.00
N LEU A 26 -1.04 -6.33 8.12
CA LEU A 26 -1.77 -5.07 8.12
C LEU A 26 -0.96 -4.06 8.91
N GLY A 27 -0.59 -2.98 8.27
CA GLY A 27 0.19 -1.93 8.90
C GLY A 27 -0.65 -0.70 9.17
N SER A 28 -0.47 -0.10 10.34
CA SER A 28 -1.05 1.18 10.70
C SER A 28 0.06 2.18 10.89
N ASN A 29 -0.23 3.45 10.58
CA ASN A 29 0.74 4.54 10.76
C ASN A 29 2.04 4.29 9.98
N VAL A 30 1.91 3.72 8.78
CA VAL A 30 3.08 3.37 7.97
C VAL A 30 3.56 4.52 7.09
N LEU A 31 2.87 5.65 7.10
CA LEU A 31 3.31 6.86 6.38
C LEU A 31 3.99 7.80 7.36
N LYS A 32 5.08 8.41 6.92
CA LYS A 32 5.73 9.43 7.74
C LYS A 32 4.80 10.62 7.89
N PRO A 33 4.67 11.19 9.11
CA PRO A 33 3.70 12.28 9.35
C PRO A 33 3.86 13.48 8.45
N ASP A 34 5.09 13.83 8.08
CA ASP A 34 5.34 14.99 7.23
C ASP A 34 4.93 14.79 5.78
N ALA A 35 4.60 13.55 5.38
CA ALA A 35 4.16 13.25 4.03
C ALA A 35 2.64 13.18 3.89
N ILE A 36 1.91 13.07 5.01
CA ILE A 36 0.48 12.78 4.97
C ILE A 36 -0.32 13.86 4.26
N ASP A 37 -0.07 15.13 4.58
CA ASP A 37 -0.84 16.23 3.98
C ASP A 37 -0.61 16.32 2.48
N ASP A 38 0.63 16.13 2.04
CA ASP A 38 0.95 16.16 0.62
C ASP A 38 0.29 14.99 -0.12
N ILE A 39 0.26 13.82 0.50
CA ILE A 39 -0.38 12.66 -0.09
C ILE A 39 -1.88 12.88 -0.21
N ARG A 40 -2.52 13.44 0.80
CA ARG A 40 -3.96 13.76 0.74
C ARG A 40 -4.26 14.76 -0.37
N ARG A 41 -3.44 15.79 -0.51
CA ARG A 41 -3.63 16.77 -1.56
C ARG A 41 -3.53 16.16 -2.94
N ASP A 42 -2.60 15.22 -3.12
CA ASP A 42 -2.32 14.61 -4.42
C ASP A 42 -3.09 13.32 -4.65
N PHE A 43 -3.97 12.94 -3.72
CA PHE A 43 -4.77 11.74 -3.86
C PHE A 43 -5.69 11.86 -5.07
N PRO A 44 -5.80 10.82 -5.91
CA PRO A 44 -6.62 10.90 -7.12
C PRO A 44 -8.11 10.98 -6.78
N GLU A 45 -8.86 11.68 -7.64
CA GLU A 45 -10.30 11.66 -7.56
C GLU A 45 -10.82 10.33 -8.07
N ILE A 46 -11.61 9.66 -7.24
CA ILE A 46 -12.19 8.38 -7.56
C ILE A 46 -13.71 8.54 -7.52
N ALA A 47 -14.34 8.44 -8.69
CA ALA A 47 -15.77 8.71 -8.81
C ALA A 47 -16.64 7.56 -8.34
N LYS A 48 -16.12 6.34 -8.36
CA LYS A 48 -16.91 5.14 -8.04
C LYS A 48 -16.28 4.41 -6.87
N PRO A 49 -17.10 3.81 -5.97
CA PRO A 49 -16.55 2.93 -4.95
C PRO A 49 -16.04 1.64 -5.57
N GLY A 50 -15.17 0.94 -4.84
CA GLY A 50 -14.63 -0.34 -5.28
C GLY A 50 -13.12 -0.33 -5.33
N TYR A 51 -12.57 -1.31 -6.01
CA TYR A 51 -11.14 -1.47 -6.17
C TYR A 51 -10.72 -0.99 -7.55
N LEU A 52 -9.66 -0.20 -7.60
CA LEU A 52 -9.08 0.28 -8.83
C LEU A 52 -7.60 -0.05 -8.84
N THR A 53 -7.08 -0.52 -9.97
CA THR A 53 -5.64 -0.65 -10.11
C THR A 53 -5.03 0.73 -10.29
N VAL A 54 -3.74 0.86 -9.98
CA VAL A 54 -3.07 2.15 -10.13
C VAL A 54 -3.01 2.63 -11.57
N ASP A 55 -3.18 1.72 -12.53
CA ASP A 55 -3.23 2.07 -13.95
C ASP A 55 -4.53 2.78 -14.34
N GLU A 56 -5.57 2.64 -13.54
CA GLU A 56 -6.89 3.19 -13.83
C GLU A 56 -7.07 4.62 -13.31
N VAL A 57 -6.10 5.14 -12.58
CA VAL A 57 -6.18 6.47 -11.98
C VAL A 57 -5.00 7.32 -12.40
N ALA A 58 -5.21 8.63 -12.40
CA ALA A 58 -4.14 9.58 -12.70
C ALA A 58 -3.31 9.81 -11.43
N LEU A 59 -2.07 9.36 -11.44
CA LEU A 59 -1.15 9.53 -10.31
C LEU A 59 -0.33 10.79 -10.49
N LYS A 60 -0.15 11.55 -9.40
CA LYS A 60 0.65 12.76 -9.42
C LYS A 60 1.29 13.02 -8.07
N GLY A 61 2.36 13.81 -8.08
CA GLY A 61 2.99 14.35 -6.89
C GLY A 61 3.39 13.32 -5.87
N ARG A 62 3.13 13.62 -4.60
CA ARG A 62 3.53 12.74 -3.49
C ARG A 62 2.76 11.43 -3.48
N PHE A 63 1.54 11.43 -3.98
CA PHE A 63 0.79 10.16 -4.06
C PHE A 63 1.44 9.21 -5.05
N LYS A 64 1.87 9.73 -6.20
CA LYS A 64 2.62 8.92 -7.15
C LYS A 64 3.92 8.40 -6.54
N ALA A 65 4.62 9.24 -5.79
CA ALA A 65 5.84 8.84 -5.11
C ALA A 65 5.57 7.72 -4.11
N LEU A 66 4.44 7.76 -3.39
CA LEU A 66 4.04 6.68 -2.49
C LEU A 66 3.84 5.37 -3.25
N ILE A 67 3.13 5.41 -4.37
CA ILE A 67 2.90 4.21 -5.17
C ILE A 67 4.23 3.65 -5.68
N ASP A 68 5.14 4.52 -6.13
CA ASP A 68 6.46 4.10 -6.58
C ASP A 68 7.24 3.40 -5.46
N GLU A 69 7.14 3.91 -4.23
CA GLU A 69 7.78 3.25 -3.08
C GLU A 69 7.17 1.89 -2.79
N LEU A 70 5.83 1.80 -2.82
CA LEU A 70 5.14 0.54 -2.58
C LEU A 70 5.49 -0.53 -3.62
N GLU A 71 5.79 -0.12 -4.84
CA GLU A 71 6.13 -1.03 -5.91
C GLU A 71 7.63 -1.21 -6.11
N SER A 72 8.44 -0.60 -5.25
CA SER A 72 9.89 -0.66 -5.38
C SER A 72 10.47 -2.00 -4.93
N ASP A 73 11.64 -2.31 -5.45
CA ASP A 73 12.39 -3.49 -4.99
C ASP A 73 12.77 -3.36 -3.51
N ALA A 74 13.08 -2.14 -3.06
CA ALA A 74 13.45 -1.90 -1.68
C ALA A 74 12.32 -2.30 -0.74
N PHE A 75 11.07 -1.93 -1.05
CA PHE A 75 9.92 -2.30 -0.24
C PHE A 75 9.66 -3.80 -0.31
N SER A 76 9.75 -4.39 -1.49
CA SER A 76 9.58 -5.84 -1.66
C SER A 76 10.61 -6.63 -0.87
N LYS A 77 11.83 -6.13 -0.77
CA LYS A 77 12.87 -6.78 0.03
C LYS A 77 12.52 -6.74 1.51
N ILE A 78 12.01 -5.61 2.00
CA ILE A 78 11.59 -5.49 3.39
C ILE A 78 10.46 -6.47 3.70
N LEU A 79 9.45 -6.52 2.83
CA LEU A 79 8.35 -7.47 3.01
C LEU A 79 8.82 -8.91 2.89
N GLY A 80 9.75 -9.18 1.99
CA GLY A 80 10.31 -10.51 1.83
C GLY A 80 11.01 -11.00 3.10
N GLU A 81 11.78 -10.12 3.74
CA GLU A 81 12.41 -10.44 5.01
C GLU A 81 11.36 -10.75 6.09
N LYS A 82 10.26 -10.00 6.08
CA LYS A 82 9.18 -10.15 7.03
C LYS A 82 8.45 -11.49 6.87
N PHE A 83 8.23 -11.92 5.64
CA PHE A 83 7.53 -13.18 5.32
C PHE A 83 8.48 -14.36 5.14
N GLY A 84 9.78 -14.12 5.07
CA GLY A 84 10.77 -15.17 4.89
C GLY A 84 10.80 -15.75 3.47
N ILE A 85 10.45 -14.96 2.48
CA ILE A 85 10.45 -15.39 1.07
C ILE A 85 11.04 -14.30 0.19
N ASP A 86 11.39 -14.64 -1.04
CA ASP A 86 11.88 -13.68 -2.02
C ASP A 86 10.70 -13.06 -2.75
N LEU A 87 10.38 -11.81 -2.43
CA LEU A 87 9.31 -11.07 -3.08
C LEU A 87 9.81 -10.14 -4.19
N VAL A 88 11.13 -9.91 -4.27
CA VAL A 88 11.68 -9.01 -5.30
C VAL A 88 11.41 -9.55 -6.69
N SER A 89 11.53 -10.87 -6.87
CA SER A 89 11.29 -11.50 -8.16
C SER A 89 9.82 -11.84 -8.42
N CYS A 90 8.90 -11.52 -7.49
CA CYS A 90 7.48 -11.79 -7.67
C CYS A 90 6.77 -10.60 -8.30
N PRO A 91 5.71 -10.84 -9.08
CA PRO A 91 4.89 -9.73 -9.58
C PRO A 91 4.17 -9.02 -8.44
N ARG A 92 3.90 -7.75 -8.65
CA ARG A 92 3.27 -6.88 -7.65
C ARG A 92 2.01 -6.26 -8.23
N LEU A 93 0.98 -6.15 -7.39
CA LEU A 93 -0.24 -5.47 -7.77
C LEU A 93 -0.62 -4.50 -6.65
N THR A 94 -0.73 -3.23 -7.00
CA THR A 94 -1.18 -2.20 -6.08
C THR A 94 -2.57 -1.75 -6.49
N THR A 95 -3.49 -1.74 -5.54
CA THR A 95 -4.86 -1.29 -5.79
C THR A 95 -5.24 -0.19 -4.82
N ILE A 96 -6.16 0.65 -5.25
CA ILE A 96 -6.76 1.69 -4.44
C ILE A 96 -8.22 1.33 -4.24
N MET A 97 -8.65 1.32 -2.98
CA MET A 97 -10.03 1.00 -2.65
C MET A 97 -10.75 2.24 -2.18
N ARG A 98 -11.92 2.50 -2.74
CA ARG A 98 -12.82 3.53 -2.26
C ARG A 98 -14.03 2.88 -1.61
N ARG A 99 -14.29 3.27 -0.37
CA ARG A 99 -15.47 2.84 0.36
C ARG A 99 -16.31 4.07 0.64
N SER A 100 -17.50 4.15 0.03
CA SER A 100 -18.32 5.37 0.15
C SER A 100 -19.38 5.26 1.23
N GLN A 101 -20.01 4.10 1.39
CA GLN A 101 -21.06 3.88 2.39
C GLN A 101 -21.05 2.42 2.80
N LEU A 102 -21.62 2.16 3.98
CA LEU A 102 -21.67 0.79 4.52
C LEU A 102 -22.43 -0.16 3.59
N LYS A 103 -23.45 0.31 2.89
CA LYS A 103 -24.25 -0.54 2.01
C LYS A 103 -23.46 -1.12 0.84
N TYR A 104 -22.29 -0.59 0.56
CA TYR A 104 -21.42 -1.12 -0.48
C TYR A 104 -20.38 -2.10 0.06
N GLY A 105 -20.29 -2.19 1.37
CA GLY A 105 -19.39 -3.14 1.99
C GLY A 105 -20.12 -4.46 2.21
N SER A 106 -19.65 -5.51 1.56
CA SER A 106 -20.21 -6.84 1.76
C SER A 106 -19.09 -7.84 1.84
N ILE A 107 -19.37 -8.95 2.47
CA ILE A 107 -18.40 -10.04 2.58
C ILE A 107 -18.45 -10.85 1.29
N HIS A 108 -17.27 -11.07 0.70
CA HIS A 108 -17.14 -11.88 -0.50
C HIS A 108 -15.84 -12.66 -0.42
N THR A 109 -15.74 -13.69 -1.23
CA THR A 109 -14.67 -14.68 -1.13
C THR A 109 -13.79 -14.79 -2.36
N ASP A 110 -13.84 -13.89 -3.24
CA ASP A 110 -13.01 -13.95 -4.44
C ASP A 110 -11.57 -13.46 -4.21
#